data_135aec63cda4ddc2d5dea22bc40de570
#
_entry.id   135aec63cda4ddc2d5dea22bc40de570
#
_cell.length_a   1.000
_cell.length_b   1.000
_cell.length_c   1.000
_cell.angle_alpha   90.00
_cell.angle_beta   90.00
_cell.angle_gamma   90.00
#
_symmetry.space_group_name_H-M   'P 1'
#
loop_
_entity.id
_entity.type
_entity.pdbx_description
1 polymer ?
#
loop_
_entity_poly.entity_id
_entity_poly.type
_entity_poly.pdbx_seq_one_letter_code
_entity_poly.pdbx_strand_id
1 'polypeptide(L)'
;MKRLVFVFLLLAASAVAAQERTSDLDQAYEDARVACSALKDAEDRREQGREPLPGERLGTVAGTTRLTQEYFARQAMLDQELERARERCEQAMKRWNDLK
;
A
#
# COMPACT_ATOMS: atom_id res chain seq x y z
N MET A 1 36.39 3.92 -39.92
CA MET A 1 36.09 2.84 -38.96
C MET A 1 35.85 3.31 -37.55
N LYS A 2 36.65 4.23 -36.99
CA LYS A 2 36.45 4.75 -35.64
C LYS A 2 35.11 5.51 -35.46
N ARG A 3 34.62 6.21 -36.49
CA ARG A 3 33.35 6.93 -36.44
C ARG A 3 32.11 6.03 -36.42
N LEU A 4 32.16 4.86 -37.07
CA LEU A 4 31.09 3.88 -37.07
C LEU A 4 30.94 3.22 -35.71
N VAL A 5 32.03 2.94 -35.00
CA VAL A 5 32.01 2.37 -33.65
C VAL A 5 31.39 3.35 -32.66
N PHE A 6 31.65 4.65 -32.82
CA PHE A 6 31.09 5.71 -31.97
C PHE A 6 29.56 5.82 -32.12
N VAL A 7 29.04 5.71 -33.35
CA VAL A 7 27.60 5.74 -33.61
C VAL A 7 26.89 4.52 -33.02
N PHE A 8 27.52 3.36 -33.06
CA PHE A 8 26.97 2.14 -32.43
C PHE A 8 26.89 2.25 -30.91
N LEU A 9 27.88 2.87 -30.27
CA LEU A 9 27.87 3.10 -28.81
C LEU A 9 26.75 4.08 -28.39
N LEU A 10 26.46 5.11 -29.16
CA LEU A 10 25.40 6.07 -28.92
C LEU A 10 24.00 5.42 -29.04
N LEU A 11 23.81 4.54 -30.01
CA LEU A 11 22.55 3.80 -30.18
C LEU A 11 22.31 2.81 -29.04
N ALA A 12 23.35 2.13 -28.57
CA ALA A 12 23.26 1.21 -27.43
C ALA A 12 22.89 1.94 -26.13
N ALA A 13 23.47 3.13 -25.87
CA ALA A 13 23.15 3.95 -24.71
C ALA A 13 21.69 4.42 -24.73
N SER A 14 21.14 4.81 -25.88
CA SER A 14 19.74 5.23 -26.03
C SER A 14 18.77 4.07 -25.77
N ALA A 15 19.10 2.84 -26.21
CA ALA A 15 18.29 1.65 -25.97
C ALA A 15 18.23 1.28 -24.49
N VAL A 16 19.36 1.38 -23.77
CA VAL A 16 19.42 1.11 -22.32
C VAL A 16 18.58 2.11 -21.55
N ALA A 17 18.64 3.41 -21.87
CA ALA A 17 17.84 4.44 -21.21
C ALA A 17 16.34 4.21 -21.41
N ALA A 18 15.90 3.79 -22.61
CA ALA A 18 14.50 3.47 -22.89
C ALA A 18 14.01 2.26 -22.10
N GLN A 19 14.85 1.23 -21.95
CA GLN A 19 14.53 0.04 -21.15
C GLN A 19 14.42 0.36 -19.66
N GLU A 20 15.28 1.21 -19.11
CA GLU A 20 15.23 1.65 -17.73
C GLU A 20 13.94 2.40 -17.45
N ARG A 21 13.50 3.30 -18.33
CA ARG A 21 12.26 4.05 -18.18
C ARG A 21 11.03 3.14 -18.19
N THR A 22 10.97 2.16 -19.10
CA THR A 22 9.90 1.17 -19.16
C THR A 22 9.89 0.30 -17.92
N SER A 23 11.06 -0.13 -17.44
CA SER A 23 11.21 -0.92 -16.23
C SER A 23 10.72 -0.16 -14.99
N ASP A 24 11.06 1.15 -14.89
CA ASP A 24 10.61 1.99 -13.78
C ASP A 24 9.09 2.17 -13.79
N LEU A 25 8.49 2.35 -14.95
CA LEU A 25 7.04 2.46 -15.10
C LEU A 25 6.34 1.15 -14.69
N ASP A 26 6.85 0.03 -15.15
CA ASP A 26 6.30 -1.30 -14.81
C ASP A 26 6.42 -1.57 -13.31
N GLN A 27 7.54 -1.22 -12.70
CA GLN A 27 7.75 -1.37 -11.26
C GLN A 27 6.82 -0.47 -10.47
N ALA A 28 6.64 0.78 -10.90
CA ALA A 28 5.74 1.72 -10.24
C ALA A 28 4.28 1.25 -10.32
N TYR A 29 3.86 0.68 -11.45
CA TYR A 29 2.55 0.07 -11.60
C TYR A 29 2.35 -1.09 -10.63
N GLU A 30 3.33 -2.00 -10.56
CA GLU A 30 3.26 -3.16 -9.66
C GLU A 30 3.23 -2.73 -8.20
N ASP A 31 4.04 -1.74 -7.82
CA ASP A 31 4.05 -1.18 -6.46
C ASP A 31 2.68 -0.59 -6.11
N ALA A 32 2.06 0.14 -7.05
CA ALA A 32 0.73 0.71 -6.86
C ALA A 32 -0.33 -0.39 -6.69
N ARG A 33 -0.26 -1.43 -7.51
CA ARG A 33 -1.19 -2.56 -7.43
C ARG A 33 -1.10 -3.25 -6.07
N VAL A 34 0.11 -3.54 -5.61
CA VAL A 34 0.35 -4.20 -4.32
C VAL A 34 -0.09 -3.31 -3.16
N ALA A 35 0.29 -2.02 -3.17
CA ALA A 35 -0.05 -1.09 -2.09
C ALA A 35 -1.56 -0.87 -1.98
N CYS A 36 -2.26 -0.74 -3.11
CA CYS A 36 -3.71 -0.53 -3.10
C CYS A 36 -4.49 -1.80 -2.78
N SER A 37 -3.95 -2.98 -3.12
CA SER A 37 -4.48 -4.26 -2.66
C SER A 37 -4.35 -4.40 -1.13
N ALA A 38 -3.21 -3.98 -0.57
CA ALA A 38 -2.99 -3.96 0.88
C ALA A 38 -3.97 -3.01 1.59
N LEU A 39 -4.32 -1.88 0.96
CA LEU A 39 -5.34 -0.98 1.48
C LEU A 39 -6.70 -1.67 1.58
N LYS A 40 -7.09 -2.38 0.54
CA LYS A 40 -8.35 -3.13 0.53
C LYS A 40 -8.36 -4.19 1.63
N ASP A 41 -7.26 -4.90 1.82
CA ASP A 41 -7.13 -5.89 2.90
C ASP A 41 -7.25 -5.23 4.27
N ALA A 42 -6.66 -4.06 4.46
CA ALA A 42 -6.76 -3.30 5.72
C ALA A 42 -8.20 -2.82 5.98
N GLU A 43 -8.92 -2.39 4.94
CA GLU A 43 -10.34 -2.04 5.03
C GLU A 43 -11.18 -3.24 5.46
N ASP A 44 -10.93 -4.40 4.86
CA ASP A 44 -11.64 -5.65 5.19
C ASP A 44 -11.35 -6.07 6.64
N ARG A 45 -10.10 -5.99 7.10
CA ARG A 45 -9.75 -6.31 8.48
C ARG A 45 -10.43 -5.37 9.46
N ARG A 46 -10.50 -4.08 9.13
CA ARG A 46 -11.19 -3.11 9.98
C ARG A 46 -12.67 -3.41 10.07
N GLU A 47 -13.32 -3.72 8.94
CA GLU A 47 -14.73 -4.07 8.90
C GLU A 47 -15.03 -5.32 9.73
N GLN A 48 -14.24 -6.38 9.56
CA GLN A 48 -14.35 -7.61 10.33
C GLN A 48 -14.07 -7.39 11.81
N GLY A 49 -13.16 -6.47 12.13
CA GLY A 49 -12.76 -6.17 13.49
C GLY A 49 -13.73 -5.28 14.28
N ARG A 50 -14.82 -4.82 13.69
CA ARG A 50 -15.85 -4.04 14.42
C ARG A 50 -16.57 -4.85 15.46
N GLU A 51 -16.76 -6.13 15.21
CA GLU A 51 -17.39 -7.03 16.17
C GLU A 51 -16.45 -7.27 17.36
N PRO A 52 -16.94 -7.11 18.60
CA PRO A 52 -16.14 -7.44 19.77
C PRO A 52 -15.81 -8.91 19.82
N LEU A 53 -14.57 -9.22 20.20
CA LEU A 53 -14.14 -10.59 20.43
C LEU A 53 -14.68 -11.12 21.78
N PRO A 54 -14.72 -12.45 21.98
CA PRO A 54 -15.04 -13.01 23.30
C PRO A 54 -14.13 -12.39 24.37
N GLY A 55 -14.72 -11.92 25.45
CA GLY A 55 -14.00 -11.26 26.54
C GLY A 55 -13.85 -9.74 26.38
N GLU A 56 -14.19 -9.15 25.24
CA GLU A 56 -14.16 -7.71 25.03
C GLU A 56 -15.45 -7.00 25.48
N ARG A 57 -16.48 -7.76 25.84
CA ARG A 57 -17.69 -7.24 26.46
C ARG A 57 -17.74 -7.68 27.92
N LEU A 58 -17.93 -6.72 28.80
CA LEU A 58 -18.10 -6.99 30.23
C LEU A 58 -19.54 -6.64 30.64
N GLY A 59 -20.16 -7.52 31.41
CA GLY A 59 -21.43 -7.26 32.04
C GLY A 59 -21.29 -6.21 33.14
N THR A 60 -22.26 -5.32 33.27
CA THR A 60 -22.34 -4.35 34.36
C THR A 60 -23.38 -4.78 35.40
N VAL A 61 -23.32 -4.19 36.59
CA VAL A 61 -24.28 -4.46 37.67
C VAL A 61 -25.72 -4.06 37.24
N ALA A 62 -25.85 -3.11 36.32
CA ALA A 62 -27.14 -2.68 35.79
C ALA A 62 -27.71 -3.60 34.69
N GLY A 63 -27.04 -4.72 34.33
CA GLY A 63 -27.48 -5.64 33.31
C GLY A 63 -27.13 -5.23 31.87
N THR A 64 -26.38 -4.15 31.70
CA THR A 64 -25.89 -3.71 30.41
C THR A 64 -24.50 -4.30 30.15
N THR A 65 -24.00 -4.22 28.90
CA THR A 65 -22.65 -4.63 28.56
C THR A 65 -21.79 -3.40 28.25
N ARG A 66 -20.51 -3.51 28.55
CA ARG A 66 -19.53 -2.45 28.36
C ARG A 66 -18.34 -3.02 27.58
N LEU A 67 -17.86 -2.27 26.59
CA LEU A 67 -16.69 -2.66 25.82
C LEU A 67 -15.42 -2.41 26.66
N THR A 68 -14.42 -3.29 26.49
CA THR A 68 -13.16 -3.23 27.23
C THR A 68 -12.18 -2.26 26.58
N GLN A 69 -11.13 -1.91 27.31
CA GLN A 69 -10.00 -1.14 26.80
C GLN A 69 -9.28 -1.88 25.68
N GLU A 70 -9.19 -3.21 25.76
CA GLU A 70 -8.61 -4.06 24.73
C GLU A 70 -9.35 -3.92 23.40
N TYR A 71 -10.68 -3.82 23.44
CA TYR A 71 -11.49 -3.55 22.24
C TYR A 71 -11.10 -2.22 21.61
N PHE A 72 -11.04 -1.14 22.38
CA PHE A 72 -10.69 0.18 21.86
C PHE A 72 -9.25 0.25 21.39
N ALA A 73 -8.32 -0.40 22.05
CA ALA A 73 -6.92 -0.49 21.62
C ALA A 73 -6.81 -1.22 20.29
N ARG A 74 -7.56 -2.31 20.10
CA ARG A 74 -7.61 -3.05 18.86
C ARG A 74 -8.20 -2.20 17.72
N GLN A 75 -9.27 -1.44 17.99
CA GLN A 75 -9.84 -0.53 17.00
C GLN A 75 -8.84 0.54 16.58
N ALA A 76 -8.10 1.11 17.54
CA ALA A 76 -7.06 2.10 17.26
C ALA A 76 -5.95 1.54 16.37
N MET A 77 -5.52 0.31 16.62
CA MET A 77 -4.52 -0.36 15.78
C MET A 77 -5.02 -0.59 14.36
N LEU A 78 -6.26 -1.04 14.20
CA LEU A 78 -6.87 -1.24 12.89
C LEU A 78 -7.00 0.08 12.12
N ASP A 79 -7.35 1.17 12.80
CA ASP A 79 -7.41 2.50 12.21
C ASP A 79 -6.03 2.97 11.74
N GLN A 80 -4.98 2.72 12.52
CA GLN A 80 -3.60 3.06 12.14
C GLN A 80 -3.13 2.24 10.94
N GLU A 81 -3.43 0.95 10.89
CA GLU A 81 -3.11 0.10 9.74
C GLU A 81 -3.79 0.61 8.48
N LEU A 82 -5.07 0.95 8.59
CA LEU A 82 -5.85 1.50 7.48
C LEU A 82 -5.24 2.79 6.96
N GLU A 83 -4.88 3.71 7.85
CA GLU A 83 -4.30 5.00 7.47
C GLU A 83 -2.93 4.84 6.79
N ARG A 84 -2.07 3.97 7.33
CA ARG A 84 -0.78 3.66 6.70
C ARG A 84 -0.93 3.03 5.33
N ALA A 85 -1.87 2.10 5.19
CA ALA A 85 -2.14 1.46 3.91
C ALA A 85 -2.68 2.46 2.88
N ARG A 86 -3.54 3.39 3.32
CA ARG A 86 -4.06 4.47 2.47
C ARG A 86 -2.94 5.37 1.97
N GLU A 87 -2.05 5.80 2.85
CA GLU A 87 -0.90 6.64 2.49
C GLU A 87 0.01 5.94 1.49
N ARG A 88 0.31 4.66 1.70
CA ARG A 88 1.15 3.88 0.78
C ARG A 88 0.52 3.73 -0.60
N CYS A 89 -0.79 3.47 -0.64
CA CYS A 89 -1.52 3.39 -1.91
C CYS A 89 -1.47 4.72 -2.64
N GLU A 90 -1.74 5.84 -1.97
CA GLU A 90 -1.71 7.17 -2.55
C GLU A 90 -0.33 7.53 -3.09
N GLN A 91 0.73 7.26 -2.32
CA GLN A 91 2.12 7.52 -2.73
C GLN A 91 2.51 6.68 -3.94
N ALA A 92 2.15 5.40 -3.94
CA ALA A 92 2.45 4.50 -5.04
C ALA A 92 1.70 4.89 -6.32
N MET A 93 0.44 5.28 -6.20
CA MET A 93 -0.36 5.78 -7.31
C MET A 93 0.21 7.09 -7.87
N LYS A 94 0.63 7.99 -6.99
CA LYS A 94 1.25 9.25 -7.41
C LYS A 94 2.53 9.00 -8.20
N ARG A 95 3.39 8.11 -7.70
CA ARG A 95 4.63 7.75 -8.40
C ARG A 95 4.34 7.17 -9.79
N TRP A 96 3.39 6.28 -9.87
CA TRP A 96 3.00 5.68 -11.16
C TRP A 96 2.45 6.75 -12.11
N ASN A 97 1.57 7.63 -11.63
CA ASN A 97 1.02 8.71 -12.44
C ASN A 97 2.10 9.70 -12.92
N ASP A 98 3.10 9.98 -12.09
CA ASP A 98 4.20 10.89 -12.42
C ASP A 98 5.11 10.29 -13.51
N LEU A 99 5.19 8.97 -13.62
CA LEU A 99 6.02 8.26 -14.59
C LEU A 99 5.29 7.95 -15.92
N LYS A 100 3.98 8.08 -15.96
CA LYS A 100 3.20 7.82 -17.20
C LYS A 100 3.56 8.76 -18.32
#